data_fd5d0013936edc5ca232e49538a62ee2
#
_entry.id   fd5d0013936edc5ca232e49538a62ee2
#
_cell.length_a   1.000
_cell.length_b   1.000
_cell.length_c   1.000
_cell.angle_alpha   90.00
_cell.angle_beta   90.00
_cell.angle_gamma   90.00
#
_symmetry.space_group_name_H-M   'P 1'
#
loop_
_entity.id
_entity.type
_entity.pdbx_description
1 polymer ?
#
loop_
_entity_poly.entity_id
_entity_poly.type
_entity_poly.pdbx_seq_one_letter_code
_entity_poly.pdbx_strand_id
1 'polypeptide(L)'
;EDGVSCEYGTSNPSSLCLWGKQQGMWYRLEEYYYHSRLTGMSRTDEEHYAGLVALIAGRPVAKIVVDPSAASFIAVIQRHGAYLVLPAKNDVVDGIRAVSVALKQGDIRICNTCTDTIREFGLYRWNDSMHKDMPIKENDHAMDDIRYFVSTVLSERSDDFFVMATQRC
;
A
#
# COMPACT_ATOMS: atom_id res chain seq x y z
N GLU A 1 16.19 3.28 2.68
CA GLU A 1 15.09 3.84 1.87
C GLU A 1 13.78 3.49 2.55
N ASP A 2 12.92 4.50 2.78
CA ASP A 2 11.62 4.32 3.40
C ASP A 2 10.54 4.87 2.47
N GLY A 3 9.34 4.30 2.52
CA GLY A 3 8.19 4.72 1.74
C GLY A 3 6.89 4.47 2.48
N VAL A 4 5.80 5.04 1.99
CA VAL A 4 4.45 4.77 2.49
C VAL A 4 3.55 4.37 1.35
N SER A 5 2.67 3.42 1.59
CA SER A 5 1.53 3.10 0.74
C SER A 5 0.23 3.41 1.46
N CYS A 6 -0.82 3.67 0.69
CA CYS A 6 -2.09 4.12 1.24
C CYS A 6 -3.26 3.64 0.40
N GLU A 7 -4.13 2.85 1.01
CA GLU A 7 -5.51 2.62 0.61
C GLU A 7 -6.42 3.49 1.48
N TYR A 8 -7.13 4.43 0.87
CA TYR A 8 -7.92 5.43 1.58
C TYR A 8 -9.41 5.25 1.34
N GLY A 9 -10.16 5.10 2.43
CA GLY A 9 -11.61 5.01 2.40
C GLY A 9 -12.28 6.03 3.31
N THR A 10 -13.28 6.76 2.79
CA THR A 10 -14.10 7.68 3.61
C THR A 10 -15.09 6.94 4.51
N SER A 11 -15.73 5.91 3.98
CA SER A 11 -16.71 5.05 4.70
C SER A 11 -16.16 3.65 4.97
N ASN A 12 -15.20 3.22 4.18
CA ASN A 12 -14.47 1.96 4.32
C ASN A 12 -13.22 2.18 5.17
N PRO A 13 -12.60 1.12 5.67
CA PRO A 13 -11.32 1.26 6.35
C PRO A 13 -10.26 1.97 5.51
N SER A 14 -9.45 2.77 6.18
CA SER A 14 -8.22 3.32 5.60
C SER A 14 -7.04 2.52 6.11
N SER A 15 -6.18 2.06 5.21
CA SER A 15 -4.95 1.34 5.50
C SER A 15 -3.76 2.11 4.94
N LEU A 16 -2.88 2.53 5.83
CA LEU A 16 -1.60 3.15 5.47
C LEU A 16 -0.48 2.31 6.07
N CYS A 17 0.60 2.13 5.34
CA CYS A 17 1.75 1.40 5.85
C CYS A 17 3.06 2.10 5.60
N LEU A 18 3.90 2.07 6.62
CA LEU A 18 5.29 2.44 6.55
C LEU A 18 6.12 1.23 6.09
N TRP A 19 6.87 1.43 5.02
CA TRP A 19 7.79 0.46 4.46
C TRP A 19 9.24 0.93 4.65
N GLY A 20 10.10 0.01 5.01
CA GLY A 20 11.54 0.26 5.09
C GLY A 20 12.31 -0.80 4.32
N LYS A 21 13.39 -0.39 3.64
CA LYS A 21 14.24 -1.27 2.86
C LYS A 21 15.55 -1.55 3.57
N GLN A 22 15.87 -2.83 3.72
CA GLN A 22 17.14 -3.29 4.27
C GLN A 22 17.69 -4.48 3.45
N GLN A 23 18.94 -4.41 3.06
CA GLN A 23 19.64 -5.47 2.31
C GLN A 23 18.89 -5.94 1.04
N GLY A 24 18.26 -5.00 0.35
CA GLY A 24 17.50 -5.29 -0.87
C GLY A 24 16.05 -5.72 -0.66
N MET A 25 15.66 -6.10 0.54
CA MET A 25 14.31 -6.52 0.90
C MET A 25 13.51 -5.37 1.49
N TRP A 26 12.20 -5.35 1.23
CA TRP A 26 11.27 -4.42 1.81
C TRP A 26 10.52 -5.05 2.99
N TYR A 27 10.40 -4.29 4.06
CA TYR A 27 9.68 -4.66 5.27
C TYR A 27 8.48 -3.75 5.44
N ARG A 28 7.29 -4.33 5.57
CA ARG A 28 6.09 -3.65 6.06
C ARG A 28 6.25 -3.50 7.56
N LEU A 29 6.65 -2.30 8.02
CA LEU A 29 7.14 -2.07 9.39
C LEU A 29 6.03 -1.78 10.38
N GLU A 30 5.18 -0.81 10.04
CA GLU A 30 4.14 -0.27 10.89
C GLU A 30 2.92 0.03 10.03
N GLU A 31 1.72 -0.10 10.60
CA GLU A 31 0.48 0.22 9.92
C GLU A 31 -0.38 1.19 10.72
N TYR A 32 -1.11 2.04 9.98
CA TYR A 32 -2.26 2.79 10.45
C TYR A 32 -3.48 2.17 9.79
N TYR A 33 -4.36 1.56 10.60
CA TYR A 33 -5.59 0.96 10.11
C TYR A 33 -6.77 1.59 10.85
N TYR A 34 -7.64 2.30 10.14
CA TYR A 34 -8.77 2.98 10.73
C TYR A 34 -10.08 2.53 10.11
N HIS A 35 -10.96 1.98 10.93
CA HIS A 35 -12.25 1.48 10.50
C HIS A 35 -13.38 2.30 11.13
N SER A 36 -13.89 3.32 10.41
CA SER A 36 -14.91 4.25 10.89
C SER A 36 -16.18 3.59 11.37
N ARG A 37 -16.63 2.52 10.72
CA ARG A 37 -17.83 1.77 11.12
C ARG A 37 -17.66 1.03 12.45
N LEU A 38 -16.47 0.52 12.75
CA LEU A 38 -16.20 -0.14 14.02
C LEU A 38 -16.03 0.86 15.17
N THR A 39 -15.43 2.01 14.90
CA THR A 39 -15.25 3.06 15.91
C THR A 39 -16.49 3.91 16.13
N GLY A 40 -17.46 3.87 15.19
CA GLY A 40 -18.65 4.73 15.21
C GLY A 40 -18.35 6.20 14.89
N MET A 41 -17.12 6.53 14.51
CA MET A 41 -16.70 7.90 14.18
C MET A 41 -15.98 7.94 12.84
N SER A 42 -16.32 8.93 12.02
CA SER A 42 -15.56 9.23 10.79
C SER A 42 -14.42 10.19 11.13
N ARG A 43 -13.30 10.05 10.43
CA ARG A 43 -12.20 11.00 10.48
C ARG A 43 -12.19 11.86 9.22
N THR A 44 -11.78 13.10 9.40
CA THR A 44 -11.51 14.02 8.29
C THR A 44 -10.20 13.66 7.60
N ASP A 45 -9.99 14.17 6.39
CA ASP A 45 -8.73 13.98 5.66
C ASP A 45 -7.53 14.53 6.45
N GLU A 46 -7.71 15.64 7.19
CA GLU A 46 -6.67 16.19 8.06
C GLU A 46 -6.35 15.30 9.26
N GLU A 47 -7.33 14.64 9.85
CA GLU A 47 -7.10 13.67 10.92
C GLU A 47 -6.39 12.42 10.42
N HIS A 48 -6.70 11.97 9.19
CA HIS A 48 -5.96 10.90 8.54
C HIS A 48 -4.53 11.33 8.19
N TYR A 49 -4.34 12.58 7.76
CA TYR A 49 -3.01 13.14 7.52
C TYR A 49 -2.18 13.20 8.81
N ALA A 50 -2.78 13.59 9.94
CA ALA A 50 -2.11 13.54 11.23
C ALA A 50 -1.70 12.09 11.60
N GLY A 51 -2.54 11.10 11.29
CA GLY A 51 -2.21 9.68 11.42
C GLY A 51 -1.04 9.25 10.53
N LEU A 52 -0.99 9.72 9.29
CA LEU A 52 0.12 9.51 8.37
C LEU A 52 1.45 10.07 8.92
N VAL A 53 1.44 11.30 9.42
CA VAL A 53 2.62 11.94 10.01
C VAL A 53 3.10 11.17 11.24
N ALA A 54 2.18 10.75 12.10
CA ALA A 54 2.48 9.92 13.27
C ALA A 54 3.07 8.56 12.88
N LEU A 55 2.54 7.91 11.83
CA LEU A 55 3.06 6.67 11.30
C LEU A 55 4.50 6.81 10.77
N ILE A 56 4.79 7.90 10.08
CA ILE A 56 6.14 8.18 9.56
C ILE A 56 7.14 8.45 10.68
N ALA A 57 6.70 9.06 11.79
CA ALA A 57 7.49 9.28 12.99
C ALA A 57 8.88 9.93 12.72
N GLY A 58 8.94 10.89 11.81
CA GLY A 58 10.17 11.63 11.45
C GLY A 58 11.17 10.84 10.59
N ARG A 59 10.80 9.66 10.08
CA ARG A 59 11.64 8.91 9.14
C ARG A 59 11.76 9.63 7.80
N PRO A 60 12.86 9.43 7.05
CA PRO A 60 13.11 10.13 5.79
C PRO A 60 12.27 9.56 4.63
N VAL A 61 10.96 9.63 4.77
CA VAL A 61 10.00 9.27 3.72
C VAL A 61 9.84 10.44 2.77
N ALA A 62 10.20 10.26 1.50
CA ALA A 62 10.01 11.28 0.48
C ALA A 62 8.75 11.06 -0.36
N LYS A 63 8.34 9.82 -0.53
CA LYS A 63 7.28 9.41 -1.47
C LYS A 63 6.19 8.62 -0.78
N ILE A 64 4.94 8.91 -1.15
CA ILE A 64 3.75 8.19 -0.68
C ILE A 64 3.00 7.68 -1.89
N VAL A 65 2.78 6.37 -1.96
CA VAL A 65 1.96 5.71 -3.00
C VAL A 65 0.50 5.75 -2.54
N VAL A 66 -0.38 6.37 -3.31
CA VAL A 66 -1.80 6.53 -2.95
C VAL A 66 -2.69 6.10 -4.11
N ASP A 67 -3.81 5.44 -3.81
CA ASP A 67 -4.83 5.17 -4.82
C ASP A 67 -5.27 6.50 -5.48
N PRO A 68 -5.23 6.60 -6.82
CA PRO A 68 -5.67 7.79 -7.53
C PRO A 68 -7.11 8.22 -7.24
N SER A 69 -7.97 7.30 -6.82
CA SER A 69 -9.37 7.61 -6.44
C SER A 69 -9.50 8.42 -5.15
N ALA A 70 -8.46 8.46 -4.31
CA ALA A 70 -8.42 9.20 -3.04
C ALA A 70 -8.14 10.70 -3.23
N ALA A 71 -8.84 11.36 -4.16
CA ALA A 71 -8.53 12.73 -4.60
C ALA A 71 -8.49 13.76 -3.46
N SER A 72 -9.40 13.67 -2.49
CA SER A 72 -9.46 14.60 -1.36
C SER A 72 -8.26 14.44 -0.44
N PHE A 73 -7.86 13.22 -0.12
CA PHE A 73 -6.70 12.93 0.71
C PHE A 73 -5.39 13.30 0.01
N ILE A 74 -5.28 13.03 -1.28
CA ILE A 74 -4.15 13.47 -2.12
C ILE A 74 -4.00 14.99 -2.06
N ALA A 75 -5.10 15.74 -2.20
CA ALA A 75 -5.09 17.20 -2.11
C ALA A 75 -4.59 17.70 -0.75
N VAL A 76 -4.94 17.03 0.35
CA VAL A 76 -4.43 17.34 1.68
C VAL A 76 -2.93 17.12 1.77
N ILE A 77 -2.42 15.95 1.35
CA ILE A 77 -0.98 15.64 1.37
C ILE A 77 -0.21 16.69 0.55
N GLN A 78 -0.69 17.02 -0.64
CA GLN A 78 -0.06 18.01 -1.52
C GLN A 78 -0.06 19.41 -0.92
N ARG A 79 -1.16 19.83 -0.27
CA ARG A 79 -1.25 21.12 0.40
C ARG A 79 -0.23 21.29 1.53
N HIS A 80 0.02 20.24 2.30
CA HIS A 80 1.07 20.25 3.32
C HIS A 80 2.49 20.26 2.74
N GLY A 81 2.68 19.76 1.52
CA GLY A 81 3.92 19.90 0.75
C GLY A 81 5.13 19.14 1.29
N ALA A 82 4.95 18.28 2.30
CA ALA A 82 6.05 17.54 2.91
C ALA A 82 6.44 16.26 2.13
N TYR A 83 5.55 15.72 1.32
CA TYR A 83 5.72 14.43 0.66
C TYR A 83 5.29 14.49 -0.81
N LEU A 84 6.00 13.76 -1.66
CA LEU A 84 5.61 13.55 -3.04
C LEU A 84 4.58 12.41 -3.13
N VAL A 85 3.43 12.68 -3.73
CA VAL A 85 2.41 11.65 -4.00
C VAL A 85 2.72 10.97 -5.32
N LEU A 86 2.79 9.64 -5.28
CA LEU A 86 2.84 8.77 -6.46
C LEU A 86 1.48 8.09 -6.64
N PRO A 87 0.88 8.16 -7.84
CA PRO A 87 -0.34 7.41 -8.11
C PRO A 87 -0.05 5.92 -8.11
N ALA A 88 -0.85 5.15 -7.38
CA ALA A 88 -0.73 3.71 -7.32
C ALA A 88 -1.09 3.06 -8.68
N LYS A 89 -0.31 2.05 -9.08
CA LYS A 89 -0.76 1.08 -10.10
C LYS A 89 -1.78 0.15 -9.43
N ASN A 90 -3.03 0.20 -9.86
CA ASN A 90 -4.14 -0.41 -9.13
C ASN A 90 -4.78 -1.64 -9.83
N ASP A 91 -4.14 -2.21 -10.83
CA ASP A 91 -4.58 -3.47 -11.45
C ASP A 91 -4.72 -4.57 -10.41
N VAL A 92 -5.91 -5.21 -10.35
CA VAL A 92 -6.25 -6.13 -9.28
C VAL A 92 -5.55 -7.46 -9.45
N VAL A 93 -5.82 -8.16 -10.57
CA VAL A 93 -5.33 -9.54 -10.77
C VAL A 93 -3.82 -9.60 -10.91
N ASP A 94 -3.24 -8.73 -11.72
CA ASP A 94 -1.79 -8.66 -11.92
C ASP A 94 -1.08 -8.17 -10.66
N GLY A 95 -1.69 -7.25 -9.92
CA GLY A 95 -1.17 -6.81 -8.64
C GLY A 95 -1.16 -7.91 -7.58
N ILE A 96 -2.21 -8.75 -7.48
CA ILE A 96 -2.25 -9.92 -6.58
C ILE A 96 -1.14 -10.92 -6.95
N ARG A 97 -0.94 -11.17 -8.25
CA ARG A 97 0.15 -12.02 -8.73
C ARG A 97 1.52 -11.46 -8.34
N ALA A 98 1.73 -10.15 -8.54
CA ALA A 98 2.97 -9.49 -8.16
C ALA A 98 3.27 -9.61 -6.66
N VAL A 99 2.27 -9.40 -5.80
CA VAL A 99 2.40 -9.60 -4.34
C VAL A 99 2.77 -11.04 -4.01
N SER A 100 2.10 -12.02 -4.65
CA SER A 100 2.39 -13.44 -4.43
C SER A 100 3.82 -13.81 -4.81
N VAL A 101 4.32 -13.27 -5.90
CA VAL A 101 5.72 -13.46 -6.35
C VAL A 101 6.68 -12.83 -5.36
N ALA A 102 6.46 -11.56 -4.99
CA ALA A 102 7.32 -10.82 -4.05
C ALA A 102 7.42 -11.51 -2.67
N LEU A 103 6.31 -12.07 -2.17
CA LEU A 103 6.30 -12.87 -0.94
C LEU A 103 7.10 -14.16 -1.08
N LYS A 104 6.92 -14.91 -2.19
CA LYS A 104 7.64 -16.17 -2.44
C LYS A 104 9.13 -15.97 -2.62
N GLN A 105 9.54 -14.90 -3.28
CA GLN A 105 10.95 -14.55 -3.50
C GLN A 105 11.60 -13.93 -2.27
N GLY A 106 10.79 -13.47 -1.30
CA GLY A 106 11.26 -12.80 -0.09
C GLY A 106 11.63 -11.33 -0.32
N ASP A 107 11.17 -10.73 -1.42
CA ASP A 107 11.38 -9.31 -1.73
C ASP A 107 10.64 -8.40 -0.75
N ILE A 108 9.53 -8.89 -0.20
CA ILE A 108 8.76 -8.23 0.85
C ILE A 108 8.56 -9.14 2.06
N ARG A 109 8.53 -8.55 3.24
CA ARG A 109 8.22 -9.20 4.53
C ARG A 109 7.27 -8.34 5.34
N ILE A 110 6.43 -9.00 6.14
CA ILE A 110 5.44 -8.34 7.00
C ILE A 110 5.91 -8.48 8.44
N CYS A 111 6.05 -7.36 9.15
CA CYS A 111 6.36 -7.35 10.57
C CYS A 111 5.12 -7.71 11.39
N ASN A 112 5.32 -8.30 12.55
CA ASN A 112 4.23 -8.71 13.46
C ASN A 112 3.48 -7.52 14.09
N THR A 113 4.00 -6.32 13.97
CA THR A 113 3.33 -5.05 14.30
C THR A 113 2.14 -4.75 13.38
N CYS A 114 2.13 -5.29 12.14
CA CYS A 114 1.08 -5.09 11.14
C CYS A 114 -0.06 -6.11 11.37
N THR A 115 -0.80 -5.97 12.47
CA THR A 115 -1.79 -6.95 12.94
C THR A 115 -3.02 -7.03 12.05
N ASP A 116 -3.50 -5.90 11.50
CA ASP A 116 -4.65 -5.87 10.58
C ASP A 116 -4.27 -6.46 9.21
N THR A 117 -3.07 -6.21 8.73
CA THR A 117 -2.52 -6.88 7.55
C THR A 117 -2.53 -8.41 7.72
N ILE A 118 -2.00 -8.90 8.84
CA ILE A 118 -1.94 -10.34 9.13
C ILE A 118 -3.36 -10.93 9.22
N ARG A 119 -4.28 -10.22 9.84
CA ARG A 119 -5.70 -10.60 9.92
C ARG A 119 -6.33 -10.72 8.52
N GLU A 120 -6.11 -9.73 7.67
CA GLU A 120 -6.69 -9.73 6.32
C GLU A 120 -6.08 -10.82 5.42
N PHE A 121 -4.79 -11.13 5.53
CA PHE A 121 -4.20 -12.27 4.83
C PHE A 121 -4.92 -13.59 5.11
N GLY A 122 -5.40 -13.79 6.33
CA GLY A 122 -6.16 -14.98 6.70
C GLY A 122 -7.60 -15.02 6.17
N LEU A 123 -8.13 -13.88 5.73
CA LEU A 123 -9.53 -13.72 5.29
C LEU A 123 -9.65 -13.46 3.79
N TYR A 124 -8.60 -12.97 3.14
CA TYR A 124 -8.61 -12.60 1.73
C TYR A 124 -8.74 -13.83 0.82
N ARG A 125 -9.73 -13.82 -0.06
CA ARG A 125 -10.06 -14.97 -0.91
C ARG A 125 -10.66 -14.55 -2.25
N TRP A 126 -10.57 -15.45 -3.22
CA TRP A 126 -11.23 -15.31 -4.51
C TRP A 126 -12.74 -15.45 -4.38
N ASN A 127 -13.46 -14.83 -5.31
CA ASN A 127 -14.92 -14.97 -5.42
C ASN A 127 -15.26 -16.10 -6.38
N ASP A 128 -15.50 -17.30 -5.85
CA ASP A 128 -15.79 -18.51 -6.62
C ASP A 128 -17.15 -18.44 -7.36
N SER A 129 -18.01 -17.46 -7.03
CA SER A 129 -19.33 -17.30 -7.68
C SER A 129 -19.27 -16.45 -8.96
N MET A 130 -18.16 -15.81 -9.26
CA MET A 130 -17.99 -14.99 -10.47
C MET A 130 -17.21 -15.75 -11.54
N HIS A 131 -17.65 -15.57 -12.81
CA HIS A 131 -16.93 -16.14 -13.97
C HIS A 131 -15.59 -15.43 -14.29
N LYS A 132 -15.16 -14.51 -13.41
CA LYS A 132 -13.88 -13.79 -13.52
C LYS A 132 -13.09 -13.96 -12.22
N ASP A 133 -11.79 -14.11 -12.37
CA ASP A 133 -10.85 -14.13 -11.23
C ASP A 133 -10.81 -12.76 -10.54
N MET A 134 -11.71 -12.56 -9.59
CA MET A 134 -11.80 -11.35 -8.78
C MET A 134 -11.86 -11.72 -7.30
N PRO A 135 -11.18 -10.99 -6.42
CA PRO A 135 -11.29 -11.21 -4.98
C PRO A 135 -12.65 -10.75 -4.46
N ILE A 136 -13.05 -11.29 -3.32
CA ILE A 136 -14.17 -10.77 -2.56
C ILE A 136 -13.77 -9.40 -1.99
N LYS A 137 -14.65 -8.40 -2.15
CA LYS A 137 -14.44 -7.03 -1.69
C LYS A 137 -14.79 -6.86 -0.20
N GLU A 138 -14.13 -7.66 0.64
CA GLU A 138 -14.24 -7.64 2.08
C GLU A 138 -12.87 -7.97 2.70
N ASN A 139 -12.48 -7.25 3.75
CA ASN A 139 -11.18 -7.44 4.41
C ASN A 139 -10.01 -7.36 3.42
N ASP A 140 -10.04 -6.37 2.56
CA ASP A 140 -9.13 -6.23 1.43
C ASP A 140 -8.30 -4.92 1.45
N HIS A 141 -8.49 -4.07 2.46
CA HIS A 141 -7.88 -2.74 2.48
C HIS A 141 -6.36 -2.78 2.70
N ALA A 142 -5.87 -3.61 3.62
CA ALA A 142 -4.44 -3.83 3.78
C ALA A 142 -3.86 -4.63 2.61
N MET A 143 -4.66 -5.50 1.98
CA MET A 143 -4.25 -6.25 0.78
C MET A 143 -4.11 -5.33 -0.43
N ASP A 144 -5.05 -4.40 -0.62
CA ASP A 144 -4.98 -3.39 -1.68
C ASP A 144 -3.80 -2.43 -1.45
N ASP A 145 -3.58 -1.99 -0.22
CA ASP A 145 -2.43 -1.18 0.17
C ASP A 145 -1.08 -1.86 -0.16
N ILE A 146 -0.90 -3.15 0.16
CA ILE A 146 0.29 -3.91 -0.22
C ILE A 146 0.42 -3.99 -1.74
N ARG A 147 -0.67 -4.27 -2.43
CA ARG A 147 -0.72 -4.37 -3.89
C ARG A 147 -0.26 -3.07 -4.55
N TYR A 148 -0.71 -1.93 -4.04
CA TYR A 148 -0.28 -0.62 -4.53
C TYR A 148 1.22 -0.41 -4.37
N PHE A 149 1.77 -0.75 -3.22
CA PHE A 149 3.20 -0.64 -2.98
C PHE A 149 4.01 -1.53 -3.93
N VAL A 150 3.67 -2.81 -4.00
CA VAL A 150 4.41 -3.78 -4.81
C VAL A 150 4.31 -3.45 -6.29
N SER A 151 3.11 -3.15 -6.80
CA SER A 151 2.90 -2.85 -8.20
C SER A 151 3.54 -1.53 -8.64
N THR A 152 3.70 -0.56 -7.73
CA THR A 152 4.25 0.75 -8.05
C THR A 152 5.76 0.80 -7.82
N VAL A 153 6.23 0.32 -6.66
CA VAL A 153 7.63 0.49 -6.24
C VAL A 153 8.53 -0.64 -6.71
N LEU A 154 8.06 -1.91 -6.63
CA LEU A 154 8.90 -3.05 -7.01
C LEU A 154 8.92 -3.26 -8.53
N SER A 155 7.80 -3.02 -9.23
CA SER A 155 7.74 -3.22 -10.67
C SER A 155 8.56 -2.21 -11.48
N GLU A 156 8.76 -0.99 -10.98
CA GLU A 156 9.64 0.00 -11.64
C GLU A 156 11.09 -0.47 -11.76
N ARG A 157 11.54 -1.32 -10.85
CA ARG A 157 12.91 -1.88 -10.87
C ARG A 157 13.14 -2.94 -11.92
N SER A 158 12.11 -3.70 -12.29
CA SER A 158 12.22 -4.68 -13.36
C SER A 158 12.38 -3.97 -14.72
N ASP A 159 11.72 -2.84 -14.90
CA ASP A 159 11.81 -2.05 -16.14
C ASP A 159 13.17 -1.37 -16.28
N ASP A 160 13.73 -0.81 -15.19
CA ASP A 160 15.08 -0.23 -15.19
C ASP A 160 16.19 -1.26 -15.49
N PHE A 161 16.03 -2.49 -14.99
CA PHE A 161 16.97 -3.57 -15.28
C PHE A 161 16.94 -4.00 -16.74
N PHE A 162 15.77 -4.07 -17.36
CA PHE A 162 15.61 -4.38 -18.79
C PHE A 162 16.21 -3.30 -19.68
N VAL A 163 16.03 -2.02 -19.35
CA VAL A 163 16.61 -0.90 -20.10
C VAL A 163 18.14 -0.93 -20.03
N MET A 164 18.73 -1.23 -18.86
CA MET A 164 20.19 -1.37 -18.74
C MET A 164 20.74 -2.59 -19.47
N ALA A 165 20.01 -3.70 -19.53
CA ALA A 165 20.45 -4.90 -20.24
C ALA A 165 20.43 -4.73 -21.77
N THR A 166 19.50 -3.94 -22.30
CA THR A 166 19.39 -3.65 -23.75
C THR A 166 20.37 -2.59 -24.25
N GLN A 167 21.00 -1.81 -23.37
CA GLN A 167 22.03 -0.80 -23.76
C GLN A 167 23.46 -1.37 -23.83
N ARG A 168 23.67 -2.65 -23.55
CA ARG A 168 24.98 -3.32 -23.57
C ARG A 168 25.19 -4.28 -24.76
N CYS A 169 24.37 -4.18 -25.82
CA CYS A 169 24.57 -4.93 -27.06
C CYS A 169 25.04 -4.00 -28.17
#